data_a9ffdff5e2522be81ae0f42943fef67c
#
_entry.id   a9ffdff5e2522be81ae0f42943fef67c
#
_cell.length_a   1.000
_cell.length_b   1.000
_cell.length_c   1.000
_cell.angle_alpha   90.00
_cell.angle_beta   90.00
_cell.angle_gamma   90.00
#
_symmetry.space_group_name_H-M   'P 1'
#
loop_
_entity.id
_entity.type
_entity.pdbx_description
1 polymer ?
#
loop_
_entity_poly.entity_id
_entity_poly.type
_entity_poly.pdbx_seq_one_letter_code
_entity_poly.pdbx_strand_id
1 'polypeptide(L)'
;MIPQFKAIHEQYVFWLETLGFTPETVCNYGYRVMDFFEWLQGESITQIHQVNQKHINDFFEYQQNRPNTKFKGRTLSASYLNDYFTATDKLCEFLYQMGARTSLVPTNRRITIDESQRIRRIEPFTVEEIKMLQEAINHLYPHLDHEHRQLKQEQLKLVFVLFYACGLRLSEGYNLTPAEIDFNRKTIFIRQGKGYKDRIVPMSDNVYKALQHYIYNFRNQIRCGHDRLFVQKKITLSVDLHYLHQQCDNEEIKRKRLHFHVLRHSIATHLLQNGMSVENIARFLGHGCLESTQIYTHIINR
;
A
#
# COMPACT_ATOMS: atom_id res chain seq x y z
N MET A 1 15.95 19.76 -14.18
CA MET A 1 14.71 20.55 -14.47
C MET A 1 15.01 22.03 -14.49
N ILE A 2 14.54 22.76 -15.54
CA ILE A 2 14.72 24.21 -15.68
C ILE A 2 13.96 24.99 -14.60
N PRO A 3 14.41 26.25 -14.27
CA PRO A 3 13.83 27.00 -13.17
C PRO A 3 12.32 27.20 -13.23
N GLN A 4 11.76 27.46 -14.43
CA GLN A 4 10.32 27.67 -14.59
C GLN A 4 9.52 26.39 -14.26
N PHE A 5 9.90 25.23 -14.80
CA PHE A 5 9.21 23.98 -14.52
C PHE A 5 9.39 23.54 -13.07
N LYS A 6 10.55 23.86 -12.46
CA LYS A 6 10.76 23.63 -11.04
C LYS A 6 9.79 24.44 -10.18
N ALA A 7 9.63 25.73 -10.47
CA ALA A 7 8.70 26.58 -9.74
C ALA A 7 7.23 26.10 -9.89
N ILE A 8 6.82 25.73 -11.12
CA ILE A 8 5.47 25.19 -11.36
C ILE A 8 5.28 23.86 -10.60
N HIS A 9 6.28 22.99 -10.59
CA HIS A 9 6.22 21.72 -9.88
C HIS A 9 6.08 21.93 -8.36
N GLU A 10 6.86 22.83 -7.77
CA GLU A 10 6.77 23.15 -6.34
C GLU A 10 5.38 23.71 -5.98
N GLN A 11 4.84 24.59 -6.79
CA GLN A 11 3.48 25.14 -6.61
C GLN A 11 2.40 24.06 -6.79
N TYR A 12 2.57 23.15 -7.76
CA TYR A 12 1.65 22.02 -7.97
C TYR A 12 1.62 21.07 -6.79
N VAL A 13 2.79 20.72 -6.24
CA VAL A 13 2.90 19.88 -5.03
C VAL A 13 2.18 20.54 -3.86
N PHE A 14 2.45 21.80 -3.60
CA PHE A 14 1.79 22.58 -2.56
C PHE A 14 0.27 22.66 -2.76
N TRP A 15 -0.19 22.84 -4.00
CA TRP A 15 -1.62 22.84 -4.32
C TRP A 15 -2.28 21.49 -4.01
N LEU A 16 -1.64 20.36 -4.33
CA LEU A 16 -2.14 19.03 -3.96
C LEU A 16 -2.27 18.87 -2.44
N GLU A 17 -1.31 19.38 -1.68
CA GLU A 17 -1.36 19.37 -0.21
C GLU A 17 -2.54 20.18 0.30
N THR A 18 -2.79 21.38 -0.25
CA THR A 18 -3.94 22.23 0.14
C THR A 18 -5.28 21.60 -0.19
N LEU A 19 -5.35 20.75 -1.23
CA LEU A 19 -6.54 19.97 -1.55
C LEU A 19 -6.73 18.75 -0.63
N GLY A 20 -5.83 18.50 0.33
CA GLY A 20 -5.94 17.42 1.29
C GLY A 20 -5.57 16.04 0.73
N PHE A 21 -4.79 15.97 -0.35
CA PHE A 21 -4.23 14.70 -0.82
C PHE A 21 -3.25 14.12 0.21
N THR A 22 -3.22 12.79 0.31
CA THR A 22 -2.27 12.12 1.23
C THR A 22 -0.82 12.39 0.78
N PRO A 23 0.15 12.46 1.72
CA PRO A 23 1.57 12.69 1.39
C PRO A 23 2.10 11.70 0.34
N GLU A 24 1.62 10.44 0.38
CA GLU A 24 1.99 9.42 -0.61
C GLU A 24 1.46 9.76 -2.01
N THR A 25 0.22 10.24 -2.11
CA THR A 25 -0.38 10.68 -3.39
C THR A 25 0.32 11.91 -3.92
N VAL A 26 0.59 12.90 -3.06
CA VAL A 26 1.32 14.14 -3.40
C VAL A 26 2.70 13.79 -3.98
N CYS A 27 3.45 12.93 -3.29
CA CYS A 27 4.75 12.47 -3.73
C CYS A 27 4.67 11.75 -5.09
N ASN A 28 3.71 10.83 -5.24
CA ASN A 28 3.54 10.08 -6.49
C ASN A 28 3.16 10.97 -7.67
N TYR A 29 2.21 11.88 -7.50
CA TYR A 29 1.81 12.80 -8.58
C TYR A 29 2.91 13.81 -8.88
N GLY A 30 3.62 14.30 -7.86
CA GLY A 30 4.80 15.13 -8.04
C GLY A 30 5.85 14.48 -8.93
N TYR A 31 6.22 13.22 -8.66
CA TYR A 31 7.15 12.47 -9.51
C TYR A 31 6.67 12.31 -10.95
N ARG A 32 5.37 12.04 -11.18
CA ARG A 32 4.83 11.91 -12.53
C ARG A 32 4.90 13.21 -13.33
N VAL A 33 4.60 14.32 -12.67
CA VAL A 33 4.69 15.66 -13.29
C VAL A 33 6.14 16.06 -13.52
N MET A 34 7.05 15.71 -12.62
CA MET A 34 8.48 15.90 -12.81
C MET A 34 8.98 15.16 -14.06
N ASP A 35 8.64 13.86 -14.22
CA ASP A 35 8.97 13.08 -15.42
C ASP A 35 8.43 13.73 -16.70
N PHE A 36 7.21 14.31 -16.65
CA PHE A 36 6.63 15.03 -17.78
C PHE A 36 7.44 16.28 -18.14
N PHE A 37 7.82 17.06 -17.15
CA PHE A 37 8.64 18.24 -17.38
C PHE A 37 10.04 17.92 -17.88
N GLU A 38 10.66 16.85 -17.42
CA GLU A 38 11.95 16.37 -17.92
C GLU A 38 11.83 15.89 -19.38
N TRP A 39 10.77 15.19 -19.74
CA TRP A 39 10.49 14.79 -21.11
C TRP A 39 10.30 16.02 -22.03
N LEU A 40 9.53 17.02 -21.60
CA LEU A 40 9.35 18.28 -22.35
C LEU A 40 10.68 18.98 -22.63
N GLN A 41 11.59 18.99 -21.64
CA GLN A 41 12.94 19.55 -21.82
C GLN A 41 13.73 18.75 -22.88
N GLY A 42 13.59 17.44 -22.90
CA GLY A 42 14.16 16.59 -23.94
C GLY A 42 13.66 16.94 -25.35
N GLU A 43 12.38 17.35 -25.46
CA GLU A 43 11.76 17.86 -26.68
C GLU A 43 12.05 19.36 -26.96
N SER A 44 13.02 19.96 -26.24
CA SER A 44 13.42 21.38 -26.33
C SER A 44 12.31 22.37 -25.96
N ILE A 45 11.30 21.95 -25.19
CA ILE A 45 10.23 22.80 -24.67
C ILE A 45 10.65 23.29 -23.30
N THR A 46 10.78 24.61 -23.17
CA THR A 46 11.32 25.22 -21.96
C THR A 46 10.33 26.10 -21.20
N GLN A 47 9.16 26.34 -21.78
CA GLN A 47 8.15 27.23 -21.21
C GLN A 47 6.77 26.61 -21.27
N ILE A 48 5.98 26.80 -20.20
CA ILE A 48 4.65 26.15 -20.06
C ILE A 48 3.65 26.61 -21.12
N HIS A 49 3.73 27.83 -21.60
CA HIS A 49 2.84 28.34 -22.63
C HIS A 49 3.09 27.71 -24.02
N GLN A 50 4.23 27.06 -24.24
CA GLN A 50 4.54 26.30 -25.45
C GLN A 50 3.88 24.90 -25.41
N VAL A 51 3.49 24.43 -24.24
CA VAL A 51 2.92 23.10 -24.07
C VAL A 51 1.48 23.11 -24.55
N ASN A 52 1.12 22.16 -25.39
CA ASN A 52 -0.22 21.96 -25.94
C ASN A 52 -0.68 20.51 -25.78
N GLN A 53 -1.90 20.23 -26.17
CA GLN A 53 -2.51 18.91 -25.99
C GLN A 53 -1.77 17.79 -26.75
N LYS A 54 -1.12 18.11 -27.86
CA LYS A 54 -0.30 17.13 -28.60
C LYS A 54 0.85 16.63 -27.74
N HIS A 55 1.55 17.54 -27.04
CA HIS A 55 2.67 17.15 -26.17
C HIS A 55 2.24 16.19 -25.03
N ILE A 56 1.03 16.35 -24.50
CA ILE A 56 0.48 15.39 -23.51
C ILE A 56 0.27 14.02 -24.14
N ASN A 57 -0.29 13.98 -25.37
CA ASN A 57 -0.51 12.72 -26.08
C ASN A 57 0.81 12.03 -26.44
N ASP A 58 1.77 12.77 -26.96
CA ASP A 58 3.11 12.27 -27.31
C ASP A 58 3.85 11.73 -26.09
N PHE A 59 3.75 12.42 -24.94
CA PHE A 59 4.29 11.93 -23.67
C PHE A 59 3.62 10.63 -23.22
N PHE A 60 2.30 10.51 -23.37
CA PHE A 60 1.61 9.26 -23.02
C PHE A 60 2.00 8.11 -23.94
N GLU A 61 2.19 8.36 -25.22
CA GLU A 61 2.71 7.37 -26.16
C GLU A 61 4.14 6.96 -25.82
N TYR A 62 5.00 7.92 -25.49
CA TYR A 62 6.34 7.65 -24.97
C TYR A 62 6.30 6.76 -23.73
N GLN A 63 5.45 7.07 -22.75
CA GLN A 63 5.32 6.28 -21.52
C GLN A 63 4.81 4.85 -21.78
N GLN A 64 3.91 4.67 -22.75
CA GLN A 64 3.39 3.33 -23.11
C GLN A 64 4.46 2.43 -23.76
N ASN A 65 5.34 3.03 -24.53
CA ASN A 65 6.32 2.31 -25.34
C ASN A 65 7.68 2.16 -24.66
N ARG A 66 7.99 2.99 -23.64
CA ARG A 66 9.29 2.90 -22.98
C ARG A 66 9.47 1.60 -22.19
N PRO A 67 10.70 1.04 -22.19
CA PRO A 67 11.01 -0.14 -21.42
C PRO A 67 10.88 0.13 -19.92
N ASN A 68 10.43 -0.88 -19.18
CA ASN A 68 10.42 -0.82 -17.73
C ASN A 68 11.84 -0.98 -17.18
N THR A 69 12.35 0.03 -16.48
CA THR A 69 13.72 0.00 -15.92
C THR A 69 13.87 -1.04 -14.81
N LYS A 70 12.81 -1.36 -14.08
CA LYS A 70 12.82 -2.31 -12.97
C LYS A 70 12.61 -3.76 -13.44
N PHE A 71 11.85 -3.97 -14.51
CA PHE A 71 11.53 -5.29 -15.06
C PHE A 71 11.95 -5.36 -16.53
N LYS A 72 13.17 -5.85 -16.79
CA LYS A 72 13.72 -5.98 -18.15
C LYS A 72 12.77 -6.75 -19.07
N GLY A 73 12.61 -6.29 -20.30
CA GLY A 73 11.77 -6.93 -21.32
C GLY A 73 10.26 -6.69 -21.17
N ARG A 74 9.83 -5.78 -20.27
CA ARG A 74 8.42 -5.39 -20.10
C ARG A 74 8.26 -3.89 -20.28
N THR A 75 7.07 -3.46 -20.67
CA THR A 75 6.60 -2.06 -20.64
C THR A 75 6.00 -1.72 -19.28
N LEU A 76 5.55 -0.50 -19.11
CA LEU A 76 4.86 -0.08 -17.89
C LEU A 76 3.47 -0.74 -17.79
N SER A 77 3.01 -1.02 -16.57
CA SER A 77 1.68 -1.59 -16.37
C SER A 77 0.59 -0.54 -16.61
N ALA A 78 -0.62 -0.98 -17.01
CA ALA A 78 -1.78 -0.11 -17.19
C ALA A 78 -2.10 0.72 -15.93
N SER A 79 -1.99 0.14 -14.73
CA SER A 79 -2.18 0.88 -13.47
C SER A 79 -1.16 2.01 -13.31
N TYR A 80 0.11 1.74 -13.63
CA TYR A 80 1.18 2.72 -13.52
C TYR A 80 1.02 3.86 -14.56
N LEU A 81 0.56 3.52 -15.77
CA LEU A 81 0.22 4.49 -16.81
C LEU A 81 -0.99 5.36 -16.43
N ASN A 82 -2.01 4.77 -15.79
CA ASN A 82 -3.16 5.51 -15.28
C ASN A 82 -2.79 6.52 -14.20
N ASP A 83 -1.74 6.26 -13.41
CA ASP A 83 -1.20 7.24 -12.47
C ASP A 83 -0.61 8.46 -13.20
N TYR A 84 0.08 8.26 -14.35
CA TYR A 84 0.57 9.37 -15.18
C TYR A 84 -0.57 10.19 -15.73
N PHE A 85 -1.59 9.54 -16.29
CA PHE A 85 -2.77 10.23 -16.83
C PHE A 85 -3.46 11.08 -15.75
N THR A 86 -3.65 10.51 -14.56
CA THR A 86 -4.27 11.22 -13.46
C THR A 86 -3.43 12.40 -12.98
N ALA A 87 -2.11 12.22 -12.83
CA ALA A 87 -1.23 13.30 -12.40
C ALA A 87 -1.18 14.45 -13.41
N THR A 88 -1.15 14.13 -14.72
CA THR A 88 -1.16 15.12 -15.80
C THR A 88 -2.50 15.85 -15.88
N ASP A 89 -3.63 15.14 -15.73
CA ASP A 89 -4.95 15.77 -15.66
C ASP A 89 -5.04 16.75 -14.49
N LYS A 90 -4.50 16.38 -13.33
CA LYS A 90 -4.40 17.27 -12.15
C LYS A 90 -3.47 18.46 -12.39
N LEU A 91 -2.40 18.29 -13.15
CA LEU A 91 -1.57 19.42 -13.57
C LEU A 91 -2.35 20.40 -14.46
N CYS A 92 -3.16 19.90 -15.40
CA CYS A 92 -4.01 20.75 -16.23
C CYS A 92 -5.03 21.53 -15.38
N GLU A 93 -5.68 20.88 -14.41
CA GLU A 93 -6.59 21.54 -13.46
C GLU A 93 -5.87 22.66 -12.67
N PHE A 94 -4.70 22.34 -12.13
CA PHE A 94 -3.88 23.30 -11.39
C PHE A 94 -3.52 24.52 -12.25
N LEU A 95 -3.01 24.30 -13.47
CA LEU A 95 -2.62 25.36 -14.38
C LEU A 95 -3.81 26.25 -14.75
N TYR A 96 -4.97 25.67 -14.96
CA TYR A 96 -6.21 26.43 -15.21
C TYR A 96 -6.60 27.31 -14.01
N GLN A 97 -6.57 26.76 -12.79
CA GLN A 97 -6.90 27.49 -11.57
C GLN A 97 -5.93 28.62 -11.25
N MET A 98 -4.65 28.43 -11.58
CA MET A 98 -3.61 29.47 -11.42
C MET A 98 -3.64 30.54 -12.53
N GLY A 99 -4.57 30.47 -13.47
CA GLY A 99 -4.69 31.42 -14.54
C GLY A 99 -3.54 31.38 -15.56
N ALA A 100 -2.86 30.23 -15.64
CA ALA A 100 -1.79 30.06 -16.63
C ALA A 100 -2.37 30.15 -18.05
N ARG A 101 -1.68 30.89 -18.92
CA ARG A 101 -2.06 31.01 -20.35
C ARG A 101 -1.68 29.73 -21.09
N THR A 102 -2.49 28.70 -20.97
CA THR A 102 -2.32 27.40 -21.62
C THR A 102 -3.65 26.89 -22.14
N SER A 103 -3.60 26.17 -23.27
CA SER A 103 -4.77 25.50 -23.86
C SER A 103 -4.93 24.06 -23.39
N LEU A 104 -4.17 23.67 -22.33
CA LEU A 104 -4.20 22.32 -21.80
C LEU A 104 -5.52 22.02 -21.09
N VAL A 105 -6.12 20.89 -21.42
CA VAL A 105 -7.32 20.38 -20.79
C VAL A 105 -7.07 18.96 -20.26
N PRO A 106 -7.71 18.56 -19.16
CA PRO A 106 -7.65 17.17 -18.68
C PRO A 106 -8.12 16.22 -19.77
N THR A 107 -7.38 15.14 -19.99
CA THR A 107 -7.74 14.14 -21.02
C THR A 107 -8.77 13.15 -20.53
N ASN A 108 -8.85 12.95 -19.21
CA ASN A 108 -9.65 11.91 -18.56
C ASN A 108 -9.41 10.51 -19.15
N ARG A 109 -8.28 10.32 -19.81
CA ARG A 109 -7.89 9.05 -20.44
C ARG A 109 -7.58 8.01 -19.38
N ARG A 110 -8.08 6.78 -19.58
CA ARG A 110 -7.77 5.65 -18.72
C ARG A 110 -7.62 4.39 -19.57
N ILE A 111 -6.62 3.58 -19.21
CA ILE A 111 -6.46 2.23 -19.75
C ILE A 111 -7.28 1.30 -18.88
N THR A 112 -8.18 0.54 -19.51
CA THR A 112 -8.97 -0.48 -18.81
C THR A 112 -8.06 -1.55 -18.24
N ILE A 113 -8.20 -1.84 -16.95
CA ILE A 113 -7.48 -2.91 -16.27
C ILE A 113 -8.44 -4.08 -16.14
N ASP A 114 -8.08 -5.21 -16.74
CA ASP A 114 -8.82 -6.46 -16.53
C ASP A 114 -8.60 -6.95 -15.09
N GLU A 115 -9.53 -6.62 -14.22
CA GLU A 115 -9.49 -7.01 -12.80
C GLU A 115 -9.55 -8.52 -12.61
N SER A 116 -10.19 -9.25 -13.52
CA SER A 116 -10.28 -10.71 -13.46
C SER A 116 -8.90 -11.36 -13.54
N GLN A 117 -8.00 -10.81 -14.35
CA GLN A 117 -6.62 -11.27 -14.45
C GLN A 117 -5.79 -10.89 -13.20
N ARG A 118 -6.11 -9.78 -12.56
CA ARG A 118 -5.45 -9.32 -11.34
C ARG A 118 -5.83 -10.20 -10.15
N ILE A 119 -7.10 -10.58 -10.04
CA ILE A 119 -7.66 -11.45 -9.00
C ILE A 119 -7.05 -12.85 -9.08
N ARG A 120 -6.93 -13.43 -10.27
CA ARG A 120 -6.34 -14.76 -10.48
C ARG A 120 -4.87 -14.89 -10.07
N ARG A 121 -4.17 -13.77 -9.83
CA ARG A 121 -2.75 -13.73 -9.43
C ARG A 121 -2.53 -13.66 -7.93
N ILE A 122 -3.58 -13.44 -7.14
CA ILE A 122 -3.47 -13.39 -5.68
C ILE A 122 -3.91 -14.75 -5.14
N GLU A 123 -2.94 -15.57 -4.79
CA GLU A 123 -3.17 -16.86 -4.15
C GLU A 123 -3.05 -16.69 -2.64
N PRO A 124 -4.15 -16.84 -1.88
CA PRO A 124 -4.12 -16.72 -0.43
C PRO A 124 -3.34 -17.90 0.18
N PHE A 125 -2.72 -17.67 1.31
CA PHE A 125 -2.14 -18.74 2.12
C PHE A 125 -3.25 -19.51 2.84
N THR A 126 -3.08 -20.82 2.98
CA THR A 126 -3.96 -21.65 3.82
C THR A 126 -3.70 -21.38 5.31
N VAL A 127 -4.57 -21.86 6.18
CA VAL A 127 -4.40 -21.75 7.64
C VAL A 127 -3.12 -22.47 8.08
N GLU A 128 -2.84 -23.63 7.49
CA GLU A 128 -1.66 -24.45 7.76
C GLU A 128 -0.37 -23.73 7.33
N GLU A 129 -0.37 -23.14 6.15
CA GLU A 129 0.76 -22.34 5.65
C GLU A 129 1.03 -21.10 6.54
N ILE A 130 -0.02 -20.43 7.01
CA ILE A 130 0.11 -19.33 7.97
C ILE A 130 0.74 -19.80 9.27
N LYS A 131 0.31 -20.96 9.80
CA LYS A 131 0.93 -21.55 11.00
C LYS A 131 2.41 -21.89 10.79
N MET A 132 2.76 -22.50 9.66
CA MET A 132 4.16 -22.80 9.31
C MET A 132 5.01 -21.53 9.25
N LEU A 133 4.50 -20.46 8.63
CA LEU A 133 5.18 -19.17 8.61
C LEU A 133 5.38 -18.58 10.01
N GLN A 134 4.37 -18.68 10.88
CA GLN A 134 4.46 -18.19 12.25
C GLN A 134 5.46 -19.01 13.09
N GLU A 135 5.51 -20.32 12.91
CA GLU A 135 6.49 -21.21 13.57
C GLU A 135 7.90 -20.90 13.10
N ALA A 136 8.10 -20.70 11.81
CA ALA A 136 9.41 -20.36 11.23
C ALA A 136 10.02 -19.06 11.82
N ILE A 137 9.19 -18.12 12.29
CA ILE A 137 9.68 -16.87 12.92
C ILE A 137 10.62 -17.17 14.09
N ASN A 138 10.35 -18.21 14.88
CA ASN A 138 11.14 -18.53 16.07
C ASN A 138 12.57 -18.97 15.75
N HIS A 139 12.85 -19.35 14.52
CA HIS A 139 14.17 -19.80 14.05
C HIS A 139 14.92 -18.73 13.25
N LEU A 140 14.32 -17.56 13.03
CA LEU A 140 14.96 -16.47 12.27
C LEU A 140 16.06 -15.77 13.08
N TYR A 141 17.01 -15.20 12.34
CA TYR A 141 18.09 -14.36 12.87
C TYR A 141 19.02 -15.05 13.87
N PRO A 142 19.51 -16.29 13.66
CA PRO A 142 20.37 -17.01 14.59
C PRO A 142 21.71 -16.29 14.84
N HIS A 143 22.11 -15.41 13.91
CA HIS A 143 23.36 -14.63 13.96
C HIS A 143 23.26 -13.36 14.83
N LEU A 144 22.05 -12.95 15.23
CA LEU A 144 21.85 -11.80 16.10
C LEU A 144 21.96 -12.20 17.58
N ASP A 145 22.38 -11.26 18.42
CA ASP A 145 22.26 -11.42 19.87
C ASP A 145 20.80 -11.62 20.29
N HIS A 146 20.63 -12.07 21.54
CA HIS A 146 19.32 -12.49 22.02
C HIS A 146 18.27 -11.38 21.96
N GLU A 147 18.61 -10.15 22.40
CA GLU A 147 17.65 -9.05 22.50
C GLU A 147 17.20 -8.56 21.12
N HIS A 148 18.12 -8.31 20.20
CA HIS A 148 17.82 -7.88 18.84
C HIS A 148 17.05 -8.95 18.07
N ARG A 149 17.43 -10.22 18.21
CA ARG A 149 16.71 -11.35 17.61
C ARG A 149 15.28 -11.41 18.11
N GLN A 150 15.09 -11.38 19.43
CA GLN A 150 13.78 -11.47 20.05
C GLN A 150 12.89 -10.32 19.61
N LEU A 151 13.39 -9.08 19.57
CA LEU A 151 12.64 -7.94 19.10
C LEU A 151 12.18 -8.10 17.64
N LYS A 152 13.06 -8.53 16.73
CA LYS A 152 12.69 -8.76 15.33
C LYS A 152 11.64 -9.85 15.18
N GLN A 153 11.78 -10.95 15.91
CA GLN A 153 10.81 -12.04 15.91
C GLN A 153 9.45 -11.57 16.41
N GLU A 154 9.39 -10.81 17.50
CA GLU A 154 8.14 -10.29 18.06
C GLU A 154 7.48 -9.27 17.13
N GLN A 155 8.24 -8.44 16.43
CA GLN A 155 7.68 -7.55 15.43
C GLN A 155 7.11 -8.32 14.20
N LEU A 156 7.73 -9.41 13.78
CA LEU A 156 7.16 -10.28 12.75
C LEU A 156 5.90 -11.01 13.25
N LYS A 157 5.85 -11.47 14.50
CA LYS A 157 4.62 -12.02 15.09
C LYS A 157 3.51 -10.97 15.10
N LEU A 158 3.82 -9.72 15.45
CA LEU A 158 2.89 -8.61 15.39
C LEU A 158 2.37 -8.34 13.96
N VAL A 159 3.20 -8.55 12.91
CA VAL A 159 2.75 -8.49 11.52
C VAL A 159 1.58 -9.45 11.28
N PHE A 160 1.68 -10.71 11.73
CA PHE A 160 0.58 -11.67 11.57
C PHE A 160 -0.65 -11.30 12.40
N VAL A 161 -0.47 -10.77 13.59
CA VAL A 161 -1.58 -10.30 14.45
C VAL A 161 -2.35 -9.18 13.74
N LEU A 162 -1.68 -8.16 13.22
CA LEU A 162 -2.35 -6.99 12.67
C LEU A 162 -2.82 -7.19 11.22
N PHE A 163 -2.01 -7.80 10.37
CA PHE A 163 -2.31 -7.87 8.94
C PHE A 163 -3.05 -9.15 8.53
N TYR A 164 -2.84 -10.26 9.25
CA TYR A 164 -3.63 -11.47 9.06
C TYR A 164 -4.83 -11.49 10.01
N ALA A 165 -4.64 -11.62 11.32
CA ALA A 165 -5.77 -11.86 12.23
C ALA A 165 -6.75 -10.67 12.32
N CYS A 166 -6.26 -9.41 12.30
CA CYS A 166 -7.10 -8.21 12.28
C CYS A 166 -7.40 -7.67 10.87
N GLY A 167 -6.77 -8.20 9.83
CA GLY A 167 -7.00 -7.82 8.44
C GLY A 167 -6.71 -6.34 8.12
N LEU A 168 -5.77 -5.69 8.82
CA LEU A 168 -5.48 -4.27 8.62
C LEU A 168 -4.77 -4.00 7.29
N ARG A 169 -4.97 -2.79 6.71
CA ARG A 169 -4.12 -2.30 5.62
C ARG A 169 -2.74 -1.95 6.15
N LEU A 170 -1.72 -1.98 5.28
CA LEU A 170 -0.35 -1.68 5.70
C LEU A 170 -0.23 -0.31 6.38
N SER A 171 -0.86 0.73 5.85
CA SER A 171 -0.86 2.07 6.44
C SER A 171 -1.58 2.12 7.80
N GLU A 172 -2.67 1.39 7.96
CA GLU A 172 -3.43 1.31 9.20
C GLU A 172 -2.62 0.64 10.30
N GLY A 173 -2.15 -0.59 10.05
CA GLY A 173 -1.39 -1.35 11.05
C GLY A 173 -0.02 -0.76 11.37
N TYR A 174 0.66 -0.14 10.39
CA TYR A 174 1.94 0.50 10.62
C TYR A 174 1.84 1.76 11.49
N ASN A 175 0.77 2.54 11.33
CA ASN A 175 0.56 3.77 12.10
C ASN A 175 -0.18 3.54 13.43
N LEU A 176 -0.61 2.32 13.72
CA LEU A 176 -1.33 1.99 14.96
C LEU A 176 -0.44 2.23 16.19
N THR A 177 -1.03 2.85 17.21
CA THR A 177 -0.39 3.13 18.49
C THR A 177 -1.07 2.34 19.63
N PRO A 178 -0.44 2.15 20.79
CA PRO A 178 -1.09 1.53 21.95
C PRO A 178 -2.37 2.25 22.40
N ALA A 179 -2.48 3.56 22.19
CA ALA A 179 -3.64 4.36 22.60
C ALA A 179 -4.94 4.00 21.85
N GLU A 180 -4.82 3.34 20.70
CA GLU A 180 -5.98 2.91 19.89
C GLU A 180 -6.45 1.49 20.23
N ILE A 181 -5.82 0.83 21.22
CA ILE A 181 -6.15 -0.52 21.68
C ILE A 181 -6.90 -0.45 23.00
N ASP A 182 -8.18 -0.80 22.96
CA ASP A 182 -9.01 -0.93 24.17
C ASP A 182 -9.04 -2.39 24.62
N PHE A 183 -8.23 -2.70 25.62
CA PHE A 183 -8.17 -4.06 26.20
C PHE A 183 -9.44 -4.42 26.98
N ASN A 184 -10.15 -3.43 27.56
CA ASN A 184 -11.38 -3.69 28.31
C ASN A 184 -12.51 -4.12 27.38
N ARG A 185 -12.64 -3.43 26.23
CA ARG A 185 -13.65 -3.72 25.21
C ARG A 185 -13.21 -4.77 24.20
N LYS A 186 -11.95 -5.19 24.26
CA LYS A 186 -11.30 -6.06 23.26
C LYS A 186 -11.48 -5.52 21.84
N THR A 187 -11.16 -4.26 21.62
CA THR A 187 -11.30 -3.59 20.32
C THR A 187 -10.07 -2.78 19.95
N ILE A 188 -9.84 -2.65 18.64
CA ILE A 188 -8.83 -1.78 18.05
C ILE A 188 -9.56 -0.69 17.27
N PHE A 189 -9.30 0.57 17.56
CA PHE A 189 -9.85 1.70 16.84
C PHE A 189 -8.93 2.09 15.69
N ILE A 190 -9.40 1.96 14.45
CA ILE A 190 -8.64 2.30 13.25
C ILE A 190 -9.09 3.67 12.75
N ARG A 191 -8.23 4.66 12.92
CA ARG A 191 -8.47 6.03 12.45
C ARG A 191 -8.18 6.16 10.97
N GLN A 192 -9.00 6.95 10.29
CA GLN A 192 -8.77 7.42 8.92
C GLN A 192 -8.37 6.30 7.94
N GLY A 193 -9.14 5.23 7.93
CA GLY A 193 -9.07 4.23 6.86
C GLY A 193 -9.23 4.89 5.49
N LYS A 194 -8.97 4.14 4.42
CA LYS A 194 -9.16 4.62 3.04
C LYS A 194 -10.57 5.22 2.88
N GLY A 195 -10.65 6.50 2.50
CA GLY A 195 -11.91 7.26 2.39
C GLY A 195 -12.35 7.94 3.70
N TYR A 196 -11.42 8.17 4.64
CA TYR A 196 -11.65 8.90 5.91
C TYR A 196 -12.75 8.30 6.81
N LYS A 197 -12.99 6.99 6.72
CA LYS A 197 -13.94 6.29 7.59
C LYS A 197 -13.20 5.53 8.67
N ASP A 198 -13.46 5.92 9.91
CA ASP A 198 -13.00 5.20 11.08
C ASP A 198 -13.76 3.88 11.22
N ARG A 199 -13.12 2.88 11.81
CA ARG A 199 -13.77 1.62 12.14
C ARG A 199 -13.19 0.99 13.38
N ILE A 200 -13.99 0.12 13.99
CA ILE A 200 -13.59 -0.70 15.12
C ILE A 200 -13.36 -2.14 14.63
N VAL A 201 -12.22 -2.71 15.00
CA VAL A 201 -11.88 -4.11 14.75
C VAL A 201 -11.93 -4.86 16.08
N PRO A 202 -12.78 -5.90 16.22
CA PRO A 202 -12.81 -6.70 17.43
C PRO A 202 -11.57 -7.58 17.53
N MET A 203 -11.08 -7.80 18.75
CA MET A 203 -9.96 -8.70 19.03
C MET A 203 -10.46 -10.08 19.46
N SER A 204 -9.97 -11.12 18.82
CA SER A 204 -10.05 -12.48 19.38
C SER A 204 -9.16 -12.60 20.62
N ASP A 205 -9.37 -13.63 21.45
CA ASP A 205 -8.54 -13.85 22.63
C ASP A 205 -7.05 -14.03 22.30
N ASN A 206 -6.74 -14.62 21.14
CA ASN A 206 -5.35 -14.77 20.70
C ASN A 206 -4.73 -13.41 20.30
N VAL A 207 -5.48 -12.55 19.61
CA VAL A 207 -5.06 -11.19 19.28
C VAL A 207 -4.86 -10.36 20.54
N TYR A 208 -5.80 -10.44 21.48
CA TYR A 208 -5.71 -9.77 22.78
C TYR A 208 -4.42 -10.14 23.52
N LYS A 209 -4.18 -11.45 23.71
CA LYS A 209 -2.98 -11.95 24.40
C LYS A 209 -1.69 -11.54 23.70
N ALA A 210 -1.65 -11.65 22.39
CA ALA A 210 -0.47 -11.28 21.60
C ALA A 210 -0.15 -9.78 21.68
N LEU A 211 -1.16 -8.91 21.56
CA LEU A 211 -0.98 -7.46 21.68
C LEU A 211 -0.57 -7.07 23.10
N GLN A 212 -1.21 -7.66 24.12
CA GLN A 212 -0.85 -7.43 25.52
C GLN A 212 0.61 -7.84 25.78
N HIS A 213 1.00 -9.04 25.36
CA HIS A 213 2.37 -9.54 25.50
C HIS A 213 3.37 -8.61 24.82
N TYR A 214 3.11 -8.23 23.55
CA TYR A 214 4.02 -7.36 22.81
C TYR A 214 4.15 -5.97 23.44
N ILE A 215 3.05 -5.34 23.81
CA ILE A 215 3.06 -3.98 24.36
C ILE A 215 3.79 -3.94 25.71
N TYR A 216 3.46 -4.83 26.64
CA TYR A 216 4.01 -4.78 27.99
C TYR A 216 5.44 -5.28 28.07
N ASN A 217 5.81 -6.32 27.30
CA ASN A 217 7.12 -6.95 27.41
C ASN A 217 8.17 -6.39 26.43
N PHE A 218 7.73 -5.71 25.36
CA PHE A 218 8.64 -5.21 24.34
C PHE A 218 8.44 -3.72 24.06
N ARG A 219 7.26 -3.31 23.60
CA ARG A 219 7.06 -1.95 23.10
C ARG A 219 7.32 -0.88 24.16
N ASN A 220 6.83 -1.07 25.38
CA ASN A 220 6.98 -0.11 26.48
C ASN A 220 8.42 0.02 26.98
N GLN A 221 9.27 -0.96 26.69
CA GLN A 221 10.68 -0.94 27.10
C GLN A 221 11.57 -0.21 26.09
N ILE A 222 11.06 0.06 24.88
CA ILE A 222 11.84 0.65 23.80
C ILE A 222 11.50 2.14 23.67
N ARG A 223 12.50 2.98 23.89
CA ARG A 223 12.42 4.41 23.63
C ARG A 223 12.69 4.67 22.14
N CYS A 224 11.71 5.17 21.44
CA CYS A 224 11.84 5.61 20.04
C CYS A 224 11.09 6.95 19.85
N GLY A 225 11.44 7.70 18.84
CA GLY A 225 10.88 9.03 18.57
C GLY A 225 9.43 9.04 18.07
N HIS A 226 8.65 8.00 18.36
CA HIS A 226 7.23 7.89 17.95
C HIS A 226 6.49 6.86 18.80
N ASP A 227 5.16 6.95 18.83
CA ASP A 227 4.27 6.09 19.65
C ASP A 227 3.74 4.85 18.92
N ARG A 228 4.13 4.61 17.65
CA ARG A 228 3.65 3.44 16.89
C ARG A 228 4.01 2.14 17.59
N LEU A 229 3.17 1.10 17.39
CA LEU A 229 3.47 -0.26 17.85
C LEU A 229 4.77 -0.77 17.22
N PHE A 230 4.91 -0.65 15.90
CA PHE A 230 6.14 -1.01 15.22
C PHE A 230 7.25 -0.01 15.51
N VAL A 231 8.36 -0.51 16.04
CA VAL A 231 9.57 0.27 16.31
C VAL A 231 10.38 0.49 15.02
N GLN A 232 10.38 -0.53 14.16
CA GLN A 232 11.14 -0.52 12.89
C GLN A 232 10.46 0.34 11.83
N LYS A 233 11.25 0.74 10.82
CA LYS A 233 10.73 1.41 9.63
C LYS A 233 9.88 0.46 8.80
N LYS A 234 8.88 0.99 8.08
CA LYS A 234 7.99 0.25 7.19
C LYS A 234 8.75 -0.63 6.17
N ILE A 235 9.84 -0.09 5.61
CA ILE A 235 10.68 -0.83 4.68
C ILE A 235 11.36 -2.04 5.35
N THR A 236 11.82 -1.88 6.58
CA THR A 236 12.47 -2.97 7.32
C THR A 236 11.51 -4.12 7.58
N LEU A 237 10.26 -3.81 7.95
CA LEU A 237 9.22 -4.84 8.12
C LEU A 237 8.95 -5.61 6.82
N SER A 238 8.99 -4.92 5.67
CA SER A 238 8.84 -5.57 4.36
C SER A 238 10.02 -6.49 4.04
N VAL A 239 11.24 -6.06 4.39
CA VAL A 239 12.46 -6.87 4.21
C VAL A 239 12.42 -8.09 5.14
N ASP A 240 12.05 -7.91 6.40
CA ASP A 240 11.96 -9.00 7.37
C ASP A 240 10.88 -10.02 6.98
N LEU A 241 9.74 -9.56 6.44
CA LEU A 241 8.69 -10.45 5.92
C LEU A 241 9.15 -11.22 4.68
N HIS A 242 9.92 -10.59 3.81
CA HIS A 242 10.52 -11.26 2.65
C HIS A 242 11.59 -12.28 3.10
N TYR A 243 12.41 -11.94 4.09
CA TYR A 243 13.39 -12.85 4.66
C TYR A 243 12.72 -14.09 5.28
N LEU A 244 11.67 -13.92 6.07
CA LEU A 244 10.85 -15.03 6.58
C LEU A 244 10.38 -15.95 5.44
N HIS A 245 9.85 -15.36 4.36
CA HIS A 245 9.36 -16.12 3.21
C HIS A 245 10.46 -16.99 2.57
N GLN A 246 11.68 -16.45 2.45
CA GLN A 246 12.80 -17.18 1.89
C GLN A 246 13.35 -18.29 2.81
N GLN A 247 13.27 -18.10 4.14
CA GLN A 247 13.75 -19.07 5.12
C GLN A 247 12.74 -20.20 5.40
N CYS A 248 11.53 -20.11 4.90
CA CYS A 248 10.53 -21.16 5.07
C CYS A 248 10.85 -22.37 4.16
N ASP A 249 10.99 -23.56 4.75
CA ASP A 249 11.35 -24.81 4.03
C ASP A 249 10.13 -25.49 3.40
N ASN A 250 9.21 -24.72 2.80
CA ASN A 250 8.03 -25.24 2.15
C ASN A 250 7.91 -24.66 0.73
N GLU A 251 8.02 -25.51 -0.28
CA GLU A 251 8.00 -25.11 -1.69
C GLU A 251 6.67 -24.49 -2.13
N GLU A 252 5.53 -24.92 -1.59
CA GLU A 252 4.23 -24.32 -1.90
C GLU A 252 4.15 -22.87 -1.37
N ILE A 253 4.68 -22.64 -0.16
CA ILE A 253 4.81 -21.29 0.40
C ILE A 253 5.73 -20.44 -0.48
N LYS A 254 6.88 -20.97 -0.92
CA LYS A 254 7.85 -20.23 -1.75
C LYS A 254 7.30 -19.84 -3.13
N ARG A 255 6.38 -20.60 -3.70
CA ARG A 255 5.71 -20.27 -4.97
C ARG A 255 4.78 -19.07 -4.85
N LYS A 256 4.18 -18.85 -3.69
CA LYS A 256 3.27 -17.74 -3.41
C LYS A 256 4.07 -16.47 -3.08
N ARG A 257 3.46 -15.30 -3.19
CA ARG A 257 4.10 -14.03 -2.84
C ARG A 257 3.67 -13.59 -1.44
N LEU A 258 4.55 -13.65 -0.46
CA LEU A 258 4.26 -13.16 0.89
C LEU A 258 4.43 -11.64 0.97
N HIS A 259 3.34 -10.92 1.23
CA HIS A 259 3.32 -9.50 1.55
C HIS A 259 2.06 -9.13 2.35
N PHE A 260 2.02 -7.96 2.95
CA PHE A 260 0.94 -7.54 3.87
C PHE A 260 -0.48 -7.68 3.27
N HIS A 261 -0.68 -7.33 2.02
CA HIS A 261 -2.00 -7.46 1.38
C HIS A 261 -2.43 -8.91 1.19
N VAL A 262 -1.50 -9.84 0.93
CA VAL A 262 -1.84 -11.27 0.83
C VAL A 262 -2.26 -11.83 2.18
N LEU A 263 -1.63 -11.42 3.29
CA LEU A 263 -2.07 -11.81 4.63
C LEU A 263 -3.53 -11.37 4.89
N ARG A 264 -3.85 -10.13 4.53
CA ARG A 264 -5.22 -9.63 4.62
C ARG A 264 -6.18 -10.36 3.66
N HIS A 265 -5.76 -10.73 2.46
CA HIS A 265 -6.55 -11.56 1.56
C HIS A 265 -6.78 -12.96 2.11
N SER A 266 -5.77 -13.55 2.73
CA SER A 266 -5.88 -14.88 3.34
C SER A 266 -6.94 -14.91 4.44
N ILE A 267 -6.94 -13.94 5.37
CA ILE A 267 -7.98 -13.91 6.40
C ILE A 267 -9.38 -13.67 5.81
N ALA A 268 -9.52 -12.80 4.81
CA ALA A 268 -10.81 -12.60 4.15
C ALA A 268 -11.33 -13.89 3.52
N THR A 269 -10.47 -14.66 2.87
CA THR A 269 -10.79 -15.97 2.30
C THR A 269 -11.19 -16.97 3.38
N HIS A 270 -10.46 -17.03 4.48
CA HIS A 270 -10.76 -17.95 5.59
C HIS A 270 -12.07 -17.60 6.29
N LEU A 271 -12.36 -16.32 6.50
CA LEU A 271 -13.66 -15.90 7.06
C LEU A 271 -14.81 -16.29 6.14
N LEU A 272 -14.64 -16.14 4.84
CA LEU A 272 -15.64 -16.54 3.85
C LEU A 272 -15.86 -18.05 3.85
N GLN A 273 -14.78 -18.85 3.84
CA GLN A 273 -14.83 -20.31 3.91
C GLN A 273 -15.49 -20.83 5.21
N ASN A 274 -15.35 -20.05 6.30
CA ASN A 274 -16.03 -20.33 7.58
C ASN A 274 -17.45 -19.75 7.66
N GLY A 275 -18.05 -19.35 6.54
CA GLY A 275 -19.46 -18.97 6.45
C GLY A 275 -19.77 -17.51 6.83
N MET A 276 -18.76 -16.65 7.01
CA MET A 276 -19.03 -15.23 7.23
C MET A 276 -19.54 -14.57 5.94
N SER A 277 -20.62 -13.78 6.04
CA SER A 277 -21.17 -13.10 4.87
C SER A 277 -20.21 -12.08 4.29
N VAL A 278 -20.32 -11.81 2.98
CA VAL A 278 -19.47 -10.85 2.25
C VAL A 278 -19.60 -9.45 2.85
N GLU A 279 -20.80 -9.05 3.31
CA GLU A 279 -21.08 -7.78 3.95
C GLU A 279 -20.34 -7.64 5.29
N ASN A 280 -20.32 -8.71 6.10
CA ASN A 280 -19.60 -8.71 7.38
C ASN A 280 -18.09 -8.68 7.16
N ILE A 281 -17.56 -9.38 6.15
CA ILE A 281 -16.16 -9.30 5.74
C ILE A 281 -15.82 -7.89 5.27
N ALA A 282 -16.67 -7.27 4.43
CA ALA A 282 -16.49 -5.89 3.98
C ALA A 282 -16.41 -4.91 5.15
N ARG A 283 -17.31 -5.07 6.13
CA ARG A 283 -17.32 -4.24 7.35
C ARG A 283 -16.07 -4.46 8.20
N PHE A 284 -15.69 -5.71 8.45
CA PHE A 284 -14.47 -6.07 9.18
C PHE A 284 -13.21 -5.48 8.54
N LEU A 285 -13.08 -5.63 7.23
CA LEU A 285 -11.94 -5.10 6.49
C LEU A 285 -12.00 -3.58 6.26
N GLY A 286 -13.15 -2.94 6.40
CA GLY A 286 -13.33 -1.51 6.09
C GLY A 286 -13.21 -1.24 4.59
N HIS A 287 -13.94 -2.00 3.78
CA HIS A 287 -14.08 -1.73 2.35
C HIS A 287 -15.10 -0.62 2.14
N GLY A 288 -14.72 0.40 1.35
CA GLY A 288 -15.61 1.53 1.04
C GLY A 288 -16.73 1.19 0.06
N CYS A 289 -16.57 0.12 -0.72
CA CYS A 289 -17.56 -0.43 -1.65
C CYS A 289 -17.52 -1.97 -1.61
N LEU A 290 -18.68 -2.58 -1.89
CA LEU A 290 -18.84 -4.04 -1.94
C LEU A 290 -18.02 -4.70 -3.07
N GLU A 291 -17.75 -3.98 -4.16
CA GLU A 291 -16.92 -4.44 -5.28
C GLU A 291 -15.54 -4.93 -4.82
N SER A 292 -14.92 -4.25 -3.87
CA SER A 292 -13.63 -4.68 -3.27
C SER A 292 -13.74 -6.01 -2.53
N THR A 293 -14.95 -6.46 -2.19
CA THR A 293 -15.21 -7.71 -1.45
C THR A 293 -15.72 -8.80 -2.39
N GLN A 294 -16.29 -8.46 -3.55
CA GLN A 294 -16.71 -9.41 -4.58
C GLN A 294 -15.55 -10.25 -5.14
N ILE A 295 -14.31 -9.76 -5.00
CA ILE A 295 -13.09 -10.53 -5.29
C ILE A 295 -13.11 -11.91 -4.60
N TYR A 296 -13.74 -12.02 -3.44
CA TYR A 296 -13.78 -13.27 -2.66
C TYR A 296 -14.94 -14.20 -3.04
N THR A 297 -15.99 -13.72 -3.72
CA THR A 297 -17.14 -14.54 -4.11
C THR A 297 -16.78 -15.60 -5.16
N HIS A 298 -15.77 -15.35 -5.98
CA HIS A 298 -15.26 -16.33 -6.94
C HIS A 298 -14.57 -17.55 -6.30
N ILE A 299 -14.31 -17.50 -4.98
CA ILE A 299 -13.65 -18.57 -4.23
C ILE A 299 -14.66 -19.63 -3.75
N ILE A 300 -15.94 -19.24 -3.58
CA ILE A 300 -17.00 -20.14 -3.13
C ILE A 300 -17.45 -21.10 -4.25
N ASN A 301 -17.26 -20.70 -5.50
CA ASN A 301 -17.74 -21.45 -6.67
C ASN A 301 -16.67 -22.41 -7.25
N ARG A 302 -15.70 -22.80 -6.47
CA ARG A 302 -14.73 -23.87 -6.69
C ARG A 302 -14.86 -24.95 -5.61
#